data_ed39b4ba52ace02ba36acc3e8caebf85
#
_entry.id   ed39b4ba52ace02ba36acc3e8caebf85
#
_cell.length_a   1.000
_cell.length_b   1.000
_cell.length_c   1.000
_cell.angle_alpha   90.00
_cell.angle_beta   90.00
_cell.angle_gamma   90.00
#
_symmetry.space_group_name_H-M   'P 1'
#
loop_
_entity.id
_entity.type
_entity.pdbx_description
1 polymer ?
#
loop_
_entity_poly.entity_id
_entity_poly.type
_entity_poly.pdbx_seq_one_letter_code
_entity_poly.pdbx_strand_id
1 'polypeptide(L)'
;MKREQLGSRLGFIMLSAGCAIGCGNVWKFPWMCGQNGGGSFMLIYLLCLVILGIPALVLEFSIGRAAQTSPLFMYRKLEKPGQKWGIFGWFCLLGNIALMAFYTVVCGWVIYYFVQFLRGKNGSLGFSAMISSPSVNVFFLLVTVVIAFFILSFNLQGGLERVTKYMMSALLVLMLALAVHSLFLKGSGEGMTFYLKPDFSKIDGSVIVGAMNQAFFTLSTGMGGMAIFGSYIGKEHSLMGEAIHVITLDTLVAFLAGVIIFPACFTFNLEVNAGPSLLFDTMAAVFNNMSGGRIWGSLFFLFMVFAAMSTVLGVCENILAMIRELTGWSRPKGSVVCGTGVFLLALTTALGFSVFHFQPFAEGTTWLDFWDFIVSNNILPLGSLILALFCCNKFGWGWDNFIKESNTGKGLKVQSWMKPLFRFVLPIIIAFIYIYGMSTFNWR
;
A
#
# COMPACT_ATOMS: atom_id res chain seq x y z
N MET A 1 24.10 -8.08 -13.68
CA MET A 1 23.51 -6.96 -14.46
C MET A 1 23.84 -5.65 -13.77
N LYS A 2 24.11 -4.59 -14.54
CA LYS A 2 24.22 -3.25 -13.98
C LYS A 2 22.83 -2.83 -13.49
N ARG A 3 22.73 -2.33 -12.24
CA ARG A 3 21.45 -1.92 -11.67
C ARG A 3 20.90 -0.70 -12.42
N GLU A 4 19.63 -0.76 -12.82
CA GLU A 4 18.93 0.40 -13.38
C GLU A 4 18.81 1.49 -12.30
N GLN A 5 18.81 2.75 -12.68
CA GLN A 5 18.66 3.90 -11.78
C GLN A 5 17.52 4.78 -12.24
N LEU A 6 16.85 5.43 -11.28
CA LEU A 6 15.83 6.43 -11.57
C LEU A 6 16.48 7.71 -12.15
N GLY A 7 15.76 8.36 -13.04
CA GLY A 7 16.25 9.55 -13.72
C GLY A 7 16.18 10.81 -12.86
N SER A 8 15.36 10.82 -11.79
CA SER A 8 15.15 12.00 -10.96
C SER A 8 14.75 11.67 -9.52
N ARG A 9 15.11 12.56 -8.58
CA ARG A 9 14.65 12.51 -7.19
C ARG A 9 13.13 12.55 -7.10
N LEU A 10 12.47 13.41 -7.87
CA LEU A 10 11.01 13.47 -7.91
C LEU A 10 10.42 12.14 -8.39
N GLY A 11 11.04 11.48 -9.39
CA GLY A 11 10.66 10.14 -9.82
C GLY A 11 10.73 9.12 -8.70
N PHE A 12 11.78 9.14 -7.89
CA PHE A 12 11.90 8.28 -6.72
C PHE A 12 10.79 8.52 -5.69
N ILE A 13 10.56 9.79 -5.32
CA ILE A 13 9.53 10.15 -4.32
C ILE A 13 8.14 9.74 -4.82
N MET A 14 7.79 10.07 -6.07
CA MET A 14 6.48 9.75 -6.64
C MET A 14 6.27 8.25 -6.82
N LEU A 15 7.31 7.51 -7.19
CA LEU A 15 7.24 6.07 -7.34
C LEU A 15 7.08 5.36 -5.99
N SER A 16 7.88 5.75 -4.99
CA SER A 16 7.81 5.20 -3.64
C SER A 16 6.47 5.56 -2.96
N ALA A 17 6.06 6.82 -3.05
CA ALA A 17 4.76 7.26 -2.53
C ALA A 17 3.62 6.55 -3.27
N GLY A 18 3.69 6.41 -4.61
CA GLY A 18 2.67 5.72 -5.39
C GLY A 18 2.55 4.23 -5.07
N CYS A 19 3.62 3.59 -4.64
CA CYS A 19 3.56 2.21 -4.14
C CYS A 19 2.90 2.12 -2.75
N ALA A 20 3.13 3.10 -1.86
CA ALA A 20 2.50 3.19 -0.56
C ALA A 20 1.03 3.62 -0.66
N ILE A 21 0.75 4.65 -1.46
CA ILE A 21 -0.59 5.20 -1.68
C ILE A 21 -1.42 4.21 -2.50
N GLY A 22 -2.33 3.54 -1.84
CA GLY A 22 -3.20 2.56 -2.46
C GLY A 22 -4.63 2.62 -1.95
N CYS A 23 -5.37 1.57 -2.21
CA CYS A 23 -6.73 1.43 -1.67
C CYS A 23 -6.77 1.50 -0.14
N GLY A 24 -5.69 1.15 0.55
CA GLY A 24 -5.58 1.23 2.00
C GLY A 24 -5.77 2.63 2.57
N ASN A 25 -5.31 3.67 1.86
CA ASN A 25 -5.47 5.08 2.24
C ASN A 25 -6.91 5.57 2.03
N VAL A 26 -7.65 4.98 1.12
CA VAL A 26 -8.97 5.49 0.71
C VAL A 26 -10.13 4.68 1.27
N TRP A 27 -9.95 3.40 1.60
CA TRP A 27 -11.02 2.66 2.27
C TRP A 27 -10.66 2.24 3.70
N LYS A 28 -9.47 1.60 3.90
CA LYS A 28 -9.10 1.05 5.21
C LYS A 28 -8.88 2.14 6.24
N PHE A 29 -8.15 3.20 5.89
CA PHE A 29 -7.92 4.32 6.79
C PHE A 29 -9.21 5.06 7.16
N PRO A 30 -10.07 5.52 6.21
CA PRO A 30 -11.33 6.17 6.58
C PRO A 30 -12.27 5.25 7.36
N TRP A 31 -12.36 3.97 6.99
CA TRP A 31 -13.14 3.02 7.77
C TRP A 31 -12.65 2.90 9.20
N MET A 32 -11.35 2.64 9.40
CA MET A 32 -10.78 2.56 10.75
C MET A 32 -10.97 3.85 11.54
N CYS A 33 -10.81 5.00 10.89
CA CYS A 33 -11.07 6.31 11.46
C CYS A 33 -12.53 6.46 11.90
N GLY A 34 -13.47 6.02 11.04
CA GLY A 34 -14.91 6.03 11.33
C GLY A 34 -15.30 5.18 12.52
N GLN A 35 -14.77 3.96 12.62
CA GLN A 35 -15.04 3.00 13.70
C GLN A 35 -14.37 3.37 15.04
N ASN A 36 -13.26 4.12 15.00
CA ASN A 36 -12.41 4.39 16.16
C ASN A 36 -12.44 5.87 16.61
N GLY A 37 -13.55 6.56 16.43
CA GLY A 37 -13.76 7.90 16.99
C GLY A 37 -13.16 9.05 16.18
N GLY A 38 -13.03 8.91 14.88
CA GLY A 38 -12.67 10.00 13.97
C GLY A 38 -11.31 10.63 14.24
N GLY A 39 -11.32 11.89 14.68
CA GLY A 39 -10.11 12.67 14.94
C GLY A 39 -9.17 12.08 15.99
N SER A 40 -9.70 11.29 16.93
CA SER A 40 -8.89 10.59 17.95
C SER A 40 -8.00 9.55 17.33
N PHE A 41 -8.56 8.71 16.47
CA PHE A 41 -7.81 7.71 15.70
C PHE A 41 -6.76 8.37 14.81
N MET A 42 -7.14 9.44 14.09
CA MET A 42 -6.22 10.15 13.21
C MET A 42 -5.00 10.71 13.96
N LEU A 43 -5.20 11.28 15.13
CA LEU A 43 -4.10 11.81 15.95
C LEU A 43 -3.11 10.69 16.33
N ILE A 44 -3.62 9.54 16.83
CA ILE A 44 -2.77 8.41 17.21
C ILE A 44 -2.08 7.81 15.99
N TYR A 45 -2.78 7.70 14.86
CA TYR A 45 -2.20 7.22 13.61
C TYR A 45 -1.01 8.10 13.15
N LEU A 46 -1.15 9.43 13.20
CA LEU A 46 -0.06 10.35 12.87
C LEU A 46 1.15 10.17 13.78
N LEU A 47 0.92 9.99 15.09
CA LEU A 47 2.01 9.68 16.04
C LEU A 47 2.68 8.35 15.71
N CYS A 48 1.91 7.31 15.38
CA CYS A 48 2.43 6.00 14.98
C CYS A 48 3.25 6.09 13.68
N LEU A 49 2.82 6.88 12.70
CA LEU A 49 3.62 7.09 11.48
C LEU A 49 4.99 7.70 11.77
N VAL A 50 5.06 8.67 12.68
CA VAL A 50 6.34 9.29 13.06
C VAL A 50 7.23 8.31 13.83
N ILE A 51 6.67 7.57 14.79
CA ILE A 51 7.46 6.71 15.71
C ILE A 51 7.81 5.38 15.05
N LEU A 52 6.94 4.81 14.22
CA LEU A 52 7.09 3.48 13.63
C LEU A 52 7.31 3.53 12.12
N GLY A 53 6.52 4.33 11.42
CA GLY A 53 6.52 4.39 9.96
C GLY A 53 7.81 4.95 9.38
N ILE A 54 8.26 6.11 9.87
CA ILE A 54 9.52 6.72 9.40
C ILE A 54 10.71 5.78 9.63
N PRO A 55 10.93 5.22 10.84
CA PRO A 55 12.02 4.28 11.06
C PRO A 55 11.96 3.05 10.15
N ALA A 56 10.80 2.42 10.01
CA ALA A 56 10.64 1.24 9.15
C ALA A 56 11.00 1.53 7.69
N LEU A 57 10.54 2.66 7.16
CA LEU A 57 10.80 3.07 5.79
C LEU A 57 12.28 3.40 5.56
N VAL A 58 12.93 4.08 6.52
CA VAL A 58 14.38 4.36 6.45
C VAL A 58 15.20 3.07 6.45
N LEU A 59 14.82 2.09 7.26
CA LEU A 59 15.48 0.77 7.26
C LEU A 59 15.38 0.11 5.88
N GLU A 60 14.20 0.11 5.29
CA GLU A 60 13.95 -0.58 4.02
C GLU A 60 14.65 0.12 2.84
N PHE A 61 14.62 1.43 2.77
CA PHE A 61 15.42 2.18 1.78
C PHE A 61 16.92 1.94 1.96
N SER A 62 17.41 1.88 3.22
CA SER A 62 18.83 1.72 3.50
C SER A 62 19.35 0.36 3.04
N ILE A 63 18.65 -0.73 3.33
CA ILE A 63 19.06 -2.07 2.89
C ILE A 63 19.05 -2.17 1.36
N GLY A 64 18.04 -1.61 0.70
CA GLY A 64 17.95 -1.57 -0.76
C GLY A 64 19.11 -0.80 -1.39
N ARG A 65 19.39 0.43 -0.89
CA ARG A 65 20.46 1.27 -1.41
C ARG A 65 21.85 0.70 -1.15
N ALA A 66 22.08 0.10 0.01
CA ALA A 66 23.34 -0.55 0.32
C ALA A 66 23.56 -1.81 -0.53
N ALA A 67 22.54 -2.61 -0.70
CA ALA A 67 22.63 -3.85 -1.45
C ALA A 67 22.74 -3.62 -2.98
N GLN A 68 22.08 -2.61 -3.54
CA GLN A 68 22.01 -2.40 -5.00
C GLN A 68 21.61 -3.67 -5.77
N THR A 69 20.69 -4.46 -5.17
CA THR A 69 20.12 -5.69 -5.74
C THR A 69 18.60 -5.69 -5.52
N SER A 70 17.91 -6.67 -6.08
CA SER A 70 16.51 -6.89 -5.74
C SER A 70 16.36 -7.37 -4.29
N PRO A 71 15.16 -7.26 -3.69
CA PRO A 71 14.91 -7.75 -2.33
C PRO A 71 15.22 -9.24 -2.13
N LEU A 72 15.17 -10.03 -3.19
CA LEU A 72 15.53 -11.46 -3.13
C LEU A 72 16.98 -11.70 -2.68
N PHE A 73 17.90 -10.81 -3.09
CA PHE A 73 19.32 -10.97 -2.82
C PHE A 73 19.90 -9.96 -1.82
N MET A 74 19.11 -8.95 -1.38
CA MET A 74 19.62 -7.88 -0.52
C MET A 74 20.18 -8.38 0.81
N TYR A 75 19.51 -9.31 1.48
CA TYR A 75 19.98 -9.89 2.73
C TYR A 75 21.27 -10.69 2.54
N ARG A 76 21.30 -11.56 1.52
CA ARG A 76 22.44 -12.39 1.17
C ARG A 76 23.69 -11.56 0.85
N LYS A 77 23.50 -10.40 0.22
CA LYS A 77 24.61 -9.53 -0.15
C LYS A 77 25.21 -8.79 1.05
N LEU A 78 24.41 -8.52 2.07
CA LEU A 78 24.82 -7.73 3.24
C LEU A 78 25.06 -8.58 4.49
N GLU A 79 24.71 -9.86 4.48
CA GLU A 79 24.98 -10.77 5.61
C GLU A 79 26.46 -11.04 5.77
N LYS A 80 26.88 -11.32 7.01
CA LYS A 80 28.27 -11.69 7.33
C LYS A 80 28.51 -13.17 6.98
N PRO A 81 29.77 -13.56 6.71
CA PRO A 81 30.13 -14.96 6.48
C PRO A 81 29.59 -15.88 7.57
N GLY A 82 28.97 -17.00 7.17
CA GLY A 82 28.35 -17.98 8.05
C GLY A 82 26.93 -17.68 8.52
N GLN A 83 26.36 -16.53 8.17
CA GLN A 83 24.97 -16.20 8.43
C GLN A 83 24.06 -16.73 7.31
N LYS A 84 22.75 -16.83 7.60
CA LYS A 84 21.73 -17.36 6.66
C LYS A 84 20.54 -16.42 6.48
N TRP A 85 20.76 -15.11 6.58
CA TRP A 85 19.71 -14.11 6.40
C TRP A 85 19.17 -14.08 4.98
N GLY A 86 19.95 -14.53 4.00
CA GLY A 86 19.54 -14.60 2.60
C GLY A 86 18.23 -15.36 2.33
N ILE A 87 17.79 -16.24 3.25
CA ILE A 87 16.52 -16.95 3.16
C ILE A 87 15.31 -15.98 3.16
N PHE A 88 15.42 -14.84 3.86
CA PHE A 88 14.36 -13.84 3.94
C PHE A 88 14.11 -13.10 2.64
N GLY A 89 15.00 -13.18 1.67
CA GLY A 89 14.73 -12.70 0.32
C GLY A 89 13.59 -13.47 -0.37
N TRP A 90 13.49 -14.77 -0.14
CA TRP A 90 12.37 -15.60 -0.63
C TRP A 90 11.05 -15.23 0.04
N PHE A 91 11.11 -14.86 1.32
CA PHE A 91 9.96 -14.34 2.06
C PHE A 91 9.43 -13.04 1.42
N CYS A 92 10.33 -12.14 0.99
CA CYS A 92 9.96 -10.95 0.23
C CYS A 92 9.28 -11.30 -1.10
N LEU A 93 9.80 -12.26 -1.86
CA LEU A 93 9.21 -12.68 -3.13
C LEU A 93 7.80 -13.25 -2.93
N LEU A 94 7.63 -14.17 -1.98
CA LEU A 94 6.33 -14.77 -1.66
C LEU A 94 5.31 -13.73 -1.23
N GLY A 95 5.72 -12.75 -0.42
CA GLY A 95 4.84 -11.65 0.03
C GLY A 95 4.33 -10.79 -1.12
N ASN A 96 5.21 -10.41 -2.04
CA ASN A 96 4.79 -9.61 -3.20
C ASN A 96 3.86 -10.41 -4.13
N ILE A 97 4.12 -11.70 -4.34
CA ILE A 97 3.25 -12.58 -5.14
C ILE A 97 1.88 -12.74 -4.46
N ALA A 98 1.84 -13.00 -3.16
CA ALA A 98 0.60 -13.14 -2.39
C ALA A 98 -0.23 -11.85 -2.40
N LEU A 99 0.42 -10.68 -2.29
CA LEU A 99 -0.25 -9.39 -2.40
C LEU A 99 -0.92 -9.23 -3.77
N MET A 100 -0.23 -9.56 -4.84
CA MET A 100 -0.78 -9.45 -6.19
C MET A 100 -1.88 -10.45 -6.48
N ALA A 101 -1.97 -11.56 -5.75
CA ALA A 101 -3.03 -12.55 -5.90
C ALA A 101 -4.45 -11.98 -5.62
N PHE A 102 -4.57 -10.94 -4.80
CA PHE A 102 -5.86 -10.29 -4.54
C PHE A 102 -5.90 -8.81 -4.97
N TYR A 103 -4.81 -8.08 -4.82
CA TYR A 103 -4.82 -6.64 -5.07
C TYR A 103 -5.03 -6.28 -6.55
N THR A 104 -4.59 -7.13 -7.48
CA THR A 104 -4.87 -6.97 -8.92
C THR A 104 -6.35 -7.12 -9.26
N VAL A 105 -7.07 -8.00 -8.55
CA VAL A 105 -8.53 -8.17 -8.67
C VAL A 105 -9.25 -6.93 -8.17
N VAL A 106 -8.86 -6.42 -6.99
CA VAL A 106 -9.41 -5.18 -6.43
C VAL A 106 -9.17 -3.99 -7.36
N CYS A 107 -7.99 -3.87 -7.95
CA CYS A 107 -7.72 -2.86 -8.97
C CYS A 107 -8.65 -3.00 -10.19
N GLY A 108 -8.93 -4.24 -10.61
CA GLY A 108 -9.91 -4.54 -11.65
C GLY A 108 -11.33 -4.05 -11.30
N TRP A 109 -11.77 -4.23 -10.05
CA TRP A 109 -13.06 -3.70 -9.58
C TRP A 109 -13.14 -2.17 -9.67
N VAL A 110 -12.06 -1.50 -9.28
CA VAL A 110 -11.97 -0.02 -9.39
C VAL A 110 -12.08 0.43 -10.85
N ILE A 111 -11.40 -0.25 -11.78
CA ILE A 111 -11.48 0.04 -13.22
C ILE A 111 -12.90 -0.21 -13.73
N TYR A 112 -13.56 -1.30 -13.30
CA TYR A 112 -14.95 -1.58 -13.66
C TYR A 112 -15.88 -0.43 -13.25
N TYR A 113 -15.82 0.01 -11.98
CA TYR A 113 -16.64 1.11 -11.49
C TYR A 113 -16.37 2.42 -12.22
N PHE A 114 -15.11 2.74 -12.50
CA PHE A 114 -14.74 3.89 -13.32
C PHE A 114 -15.43 3.86 -14.68
N VAL A 115 -15.36 2.73 -15.38
CA VAL A 115 -16.01 2.56 -16.70
C VAL A 115 -17.53 2.68 -16.60
N GLN A 116 -18.16 2.15 -15.56
CA GLN A 116 -19.63 2.23 -15.40
C GLN A 116 -20.09 3.67 -15.12
N PHE A 117 -19.41 4.39 -14.22
CA PHE A 117 -19.69 5.81 -13.96
C PHE A 117 -19.50 6.66 -15.22
N LEU A 118 -18.42 6.43 -15.96
CA LEU A 118 -18.16 7.13 -17.23
C LEU A 118 -19.27 6.90 -18.25
N ARG A 119 -19.81 5.68 -18.32
CA ARG A 119 -20.94 5.31 -19.21
C ARG A 119 -22.30 5.78 -18.70
N GLY A 120 -22.40 6.30 -17.49
CA GLY A 120 -23.67 6.68 -16.87
C GLY A 120 -24.56 5.50 -16.49
N LYS A 121 -23.99 4.30 -16.31
CA LYS A 121 -24.69 3.08 -15.89
C LYS A 121 -24.51 2.79 -14.38
N ASN A 122 -24.31 3.82 -13.60
CA ASN A 122 -24.00 3.74 -12.18
C ASN A 122 -25.20 3.39 -11.29
N GLY A 123 -26.45 3.63 -11.73
CA GLY A 123 -27.65 3.38 -10.92
C GLY A 123 -28.02 1.89 -10.74
N SER A 124 -27.42 0.98 -11.52
CA SER A 124 -27.67 -0.47 -11.45
C SER A 124 -26.49 -1.25 -10.83
N LEU A 125 -25.50 -0.56 -10.26
CA LEU A 125 -24.31 -1.19 -9.71
C LEU A 125 -24.57 -1.72 -8.30
N GLY A 126 -24.57 -3.05 -8.15
CA GLY A 126 -24.48 -3.73 -6.86
C GLY A 126 -23.14 -4.42 -6.75
N PHE A 127 -22.39 -4.16 -5.68
CA PHE A 127 -21.07 -4.76 -5.47
C PHE A 127 -21.13 -6.29 -5.42
N SER A 128 -22.10 -6.83 -4.67
CA SER A 128 -22.32 -8.29 -4.56
C SER A 128 -22.61 -8.94 -5.92
N ALA A 129 -23.41 -8.32 -6.77
CA ALA A 129 -23.70 -8.83 -8.10
C ALA A 129 -22.46 -8.79 -9.03
N MET A 130 -21.64 -7.75 -8.89
CA MET A 130 -20.41 -7.61 -9.66
C MET A 130 -19.36 -8.65 -9.26
N ILE A 131 -19.10 -8.85 -7.97
CA ILE A 131 -18.10 -9.82 -7.51
C ILE A 131 -18.52 -11.26 -7.80
N SER A 132 -19.82 -11.54 -7.85
CA SER A 132 -20.37 -12.85 -8.21
C SER A 132 -20.33 -13.16 -9.72
N SER A 133 -19.94 -12.21 -10.58
CA SER A 133 -19.85 -12.40 -12.03
C SER A 133 -18.43 -12.83 -12.44
N PRO A 134 -18.21 -14.12 -12.81
CA PRO A 134 -16.89 -14.61 -13.20
C PRO A 134 -16.31 -13.86 -14.41
N SER A 135 -17.13 -13.59 -15.41
CA SER A 135 -16.69 -12.93 -16.65
C SER A 135 -16.21 -11.51 -16.41
N VAL A 136 -16.91 -10.74 -15.56
CA VAL A 136 -16.52 -9.37 -15.19
C VAL A 136 -15.21 -9.37 -14.43
N ASN A 137 -15.09 -10.24 -13.41
CA ASN A 137 -13.88 -10.32 -12.59
C ASN A 137 -12.66 -10.73 -13.40
N VAL A 138 -12.76 -11.79 -14.21
CA VAL A 138 -11.64 -12.27 -15.03
C VAL A 138 -11.26 -11.25 -16.10
N PHE A 139 -12.22 -10.58 -16.73
CA PHE A 139 -11.94 -9.58 -17.76
C PHE A 139 -11.19 -8.38 -17.18
N PHE A 140 -11.66 -7.80 -16.07
CA PHE A 140 -11.01 -6.62 -15.48
C PHE A 140 -9.71 -6.95 -14.75
N LEU A 141 -9.55 -8.18 -14.22
CA LEU A 141 -8.27 -8.71 -13.78
C LEU A 141 -7.27 -8.76 -14.96
N LEU A 142 -7.69 -9.32 -16.10
CA LEU A 142 -6.85 -9.38 -17.30
C LEU A 142 -6.42 -7.98 -17.75
N VAL A 143 -7.35 -7.03 -17.81
CA VAL A 143 -7.07 -5.62 -18.15
C VAL A 143 -6.02 -5.03 -17.21
N THR A 144 -6.18 -5.23 -15.90
CA THR A 144 -5.22 -4.74 -14.89
C THR A 144 -3.82 -5.32 -15.12
N VAL A 145 -3.71 -6.63 -15.25
CA VAL A 145 -2.42 -7.33 -15.41
C VAL A 145 -1.74 -6.94 -16.73
N VAL A 146 -2.51 -6.88 -17.82
CA VAL A 146 -1.97 -6.50 -19.15
C VAL A 146 -1.44 -5.06 -19.11
N ILE A 147 -2.20 -4.10 -18.58
CA ILE A 147 -1.75 -2.70 -18.46
C ILE A 147 -0.46 -2.64 -17.62
N ALA A 148 -0.44 -3.28 -16.45
CA ALA A 148 0.69 -3.23 -15.55
C ALA A 148 1.97 -3.80 -16.21
N PHE A 149 1.92 -5.02 -16.72
CA PHE A 149 3.10 -5.66 -17.29
C PHE A 149 3.49 -5.13 -18.67
N PHE A 150 2.56 -4.53 -19.41
CA PHE A 150 2.88 -3.76 -20.60
C PHE A 150 3.75 -2.55 -20.26
N ILE A 151 3.37 -1.76 -19.25
CA ILE A 151 4.17 -0.60 -18.77
C ILE A 151 5.54 -1.08 -18.27
N LEU A 152 5.59 -2.19 -17.51
CA LEU A 152 6.81 -2.75 -16.95
C LEU A 152 7.72 -3.42 -18.00
N SER A 153 7.23 -3.72 -19.19
CA SER A 153 8.05 -4.24 -20.29
C SER A 153 9.04 -3.21 -20.84
N PHE A 154 8.77 -1.93 -20.64
CA PHE A 154 9.69 -0.84 -20.97
C PHE A 154 10.80 -0.69 -19.91
N ASN A 155 11.81 0.15 -20.20
CA ASN A 155 12.87 0.44 -19.24
C ASN A 155 12.31 1.22 -18.02
N LEU A 156 13.06 1.20 -16.91
CA LEU A 156 12.62 1.81 -15.64
C LEU A 156 12.22 3.28 -15.79
N GLN A 157 13.05 4.09 -16.47
CA GLN A 157 12.81 5.53 -16.62
C GLN A 157 11.69 5.86 -17.60
N GLY A 158 11.66 5.21 -18.77
CA GLY A 158 10.68 5.48 -19.83
C GLY A 158 9.30 4.86 -19.56
N GLY A 159 9.25 3.74 -18.82
CA GLY A 159 8.03 3.05 -18.43
C GLY A 159 7.55 3.49 -17.04
N LEU A 160 8.00 2.76 -16.03
CA LEU A 160 7.50 2.86 -14.66
C LEU A 160 7.62 4.28 -14.08
N GLU A 161 8.81 4.90 -14.09
CA GLU A 161 9.03 6.22 -13.49
C GLU A 161 8.15 7.29 -14.16
N ARG A 162 8.16 7.29 -15.51
CA ARG A 162 7.41 8.29 -16.27
C ARG A 162 5.91 8.17 -16.04
N VAL A 163 5.37 6.97 -16.14
CA VAL A 163 3.93 6.73 -15.98
C VAL A 163 3.50 7.07 -14.54
N THR A 164 4.24 6.60 -13.54
CA THR A 164 3.89 6.85 -12.14
C THR A 164 3.96 8.35 -11.80
N LYS A 165 4.91 9.11 -12.31
CA LYS A 165 4.96 10.57 -12.11
C LYS A 165 3.68 11.25 -12.59
N TYR A 166 3.21 10.95 -13.80
CA TYR A 166 1.97 11.54 -14.32
C TYR A 166 0.75 11.08 -13.55
N MET A 167 0.66 9.78 -13.25
CA MET A 167 -0.46 9.22 -12.49
C MET A 167 -0.57 9.86 -11.10
N MET A 168 0.55 9.96 -10.37
CA MET A 168 0.57 10.54 -9.02
C MET A 168 0.24 12.04 -9.03
N SER A 169 0.77 12.79 -10.02
CA SER A 169 0.43 14.21 -10.17
C SER A 169 -1.06 14.40 -10.46
N ALA A 170 -1.63 13.61 -11.37
CA ALA A 170 -3.06 13.64 -11.68
C ALA A 170 -3.92 13.21 -10.48
N LEU A 171 -3.49 12.17 -9.74
CA LEU A 171 -4.15 11.71 -8.51
C LEU A 171 -4.29 12.85 -7.50
N LEU A 172 -3.19 13.57 -7.21
CA LEU A 172 -3.20 14.67 -6.23
C LEU A 172 -4.13 15.81 -6.67
N VAL A 173 -4.13 16.17 -7.96
CA VAL A 173 -5.04 17.21 -8.51
C VAL A 173 -6.50 16.76 -8.40
N LEU A 174 -6.80 15.52 -8.76
CA LEU A 174 -8.16 14.96 -8.66
C LEU A 174 -8.65 14.93 -7.21
N MET A 175 -7.79 14.49 -6.27
CA MET A 175 -8.14 14.47 -4.85
C MET A 175 -8.41 15.87 -4.30
N LEU A 176 -7.60 16.87 -4.66
CA LEU A 176 -7.83 18.25 -4.24
C LEU A 176 -9.18 18.77 -4.78
N ALA A 177 -9.49 18.51 -6.04
CA ALA A 177 -10.78 18.91 -6.63
C ALA A 177 -11.96 18.24 -5.92
N LEU A 178 -11.87 16.93 -5.64
CA LEU A 178 -12.90 16.18 -4.93
C LEU A 178 -13.04 16.65 -3.46
N ALA A 179 -11.92 16.90 -2.77
CA ALA A 179 -11.94 17.40 -1.40
C ALA A 179 -12.60 18.79 -1.31
N VAL A 180 -12.21 19.69 -2.20
CA VAL A 180 -12.86 21.02 -2.29
C VAL A 180 -14.35 20.88 -2.55
N HIS A 181 -14.77 20.06 -3.53
CA HIS A 181 -16.17 19.80 -3.79
C HIS A 181 -16.93 19.25 -2.57
N SER A 182 -16.33 18.28 -1.86
CA SER A 182 -16.94 17.64 -0.70
C SER A 182 -17.19 18.63 0.46
N LEU A 183 -16.33 19.63 0.63
CA LEU A 183 -16.49 20.67 1.65
C LEU A 183 -17.68 21.62 1.37
N PHE A 184 -18.14 21.72 0.13
CA PHE A 184 -19.32 22.53 -0.24
C PHE A 184 -20.64 21.78 -0.13
N LEU A 185 -20.64 20.49 0.24
CA LEU A 185 -21.85 19.71 0.46
C LEU A 185 -22.61 20.22 1.70
N LYS A 186 -23.96 20.19 1.61
CA LYS A 186 -24.81 20.54 2.76
C LYS A 186 -24.65 19.49 3.86
N GLY A 187 -24.22 19.88 5.06
CA GLY A 187 -23.93 18.93 6.15
C GLY A 187 -22.47 18.53 6.27
N SER A 188 -21.59 19.02 5.39
CA SER A 188 -20.15 18.75 5.44
C SER A 188 -19.49 19.10 6.78
N GLY A 189 -20.00 20.12 7.48
CA GLY A 189 -19.47 20.59 8.77
C GLY A 189 -19.51 19.53 9.87
N GLU A 190 -20.56 18.70 9.94
CA GLU A 190 -20.68 17.61 10.92
C GLU A 190 -19.64 16.52 10.63
N GLY A 191 -19.52 16.10 9.38
CA GLY A 191 -18.52 15.14 8.94
C GLY A 191 -17.09 15.61 9.19
N MET A 192 -16.79 16.89 8.93
CA MET A 192 -15.48 17.47 9.21
C MET A 192 -15.21 17.60 10.72
N THR A 193 -16.22 17.93 11.51
CA THR A 193 -16.10 17.96 12.98
C THR A 193 -15.79 16.59 13.53
N PHE A 194 -16.49 15.55 13.09
CA PHE A 194 -16.21 14.17 13.46
C PHE A 194 -14.78 13.77 13.09
N TYR A 195 -14.35 14.11 11.89
CA TYR A 195 -13.05 13.71 11.35
C TYR A 195 -11.87 14.44 11.99
N LEU A 196 -12.02 15.70 12.33
CA LEU A 196 -10.91 16.56 12.80
C LEU A 196 -10.88 16.79 14.29
N LYS A 197 -12.03 16.73 14.99
CA LYS A 197 -12.10 17.01 16.42
C LYS A 197 -11.81 15.75 17.23
N PRO A 198 -10.66 15.65 17.94
CA PRO A 198 -10.37 14.53 18.81
C PRO A 198 -11.32 14.46 19.99
N ASP A 199 -11.83 13.28 20.29
CA ASP A 199 -12.54 12.94 21.51
C ASP A 199 -11.69 11.94 22.30
N PHE A 200 -10.93 12.44 23.26
CA PHE A 200 -9.99 11.63 24.03
C PHE A 200 -10.67 10.56 24.89
N SER A 201 -11.98 10.69 25.14
CA SER A 201 -12.75 9.66 25.87
C SER A 201 -12.91 8.35 25.07
N LYS A 202 -12.72 8.41 23.74
CA LYS A 202 -12.82 7.26 22.83
C LYS A 202 -11.49 6.55 22.58
N ILE A 203 -10.41 7.03 23.20
CA ILE A 203 -9.09 6.41 23.06
C ILE A 203 -8.97 5.26 24.05
N ASP A 204 -8.99 4.06 23.53
CA ASP A 204 -8.71 2.82 24.26
C ASP A 204 -7.56 2.02 23.62
N GLY A 205 -7.27 0.84 24.18
CA GLY A 205 -6.21 -0.01 23.67
C GLY A 205 -6.44 -0.49 22.23
N SER A 206 -7.70 -0.67 21.83
CA SER A 206 -8.06 -1.13 20.48
C SER A 206 -7.81 -0.06 19.43
N VAL A 207 -8.10 1.22 19.75
CA VAL A 207 -7.83 2.39 18.90
C VAL A 207 -6.32 2.52 18.67
N ILE A 208 -5.51 2.37 19.73
CA ILE A 208 -4.06 2.47 19.64
C ILE A 208 -3.50 1.35 18.75
N VAL A 209 -3.88 0.11 18.99
CA VAL A 209 -3.42 -1.04 18.19
C VAL A 209 -3.90 -0.92 16.74
N GLY A 210 -5.14 -0.50 16.52
CA GLY A 210 -5.67 -0.24 15.19
C GLY A 210 -4.85 0.81 14.43
N ALA A 211 -4.50 1.92 15.08
CA ALA A 211 -3.68 2.97 14.49
C ALA A 211 -2.23 2.50 14.19
N MET A 212 -1.65 1.69 15.10
CA MET A 212 -0.33 1.07 14.87
C MET A 212 -0.36 0.12 13.66
N ASN A 213 -1.37 -0.76 13.58
CA ASN A 213 -1.56 -1.65 12.45
C ASN A 213 -1.70 -0.88 11.13
N GLN A 214 -2.50 0.18 11.12
CA GLN A 214 -2.70 1.01 9.93
C GLN A 214 -1.40 1.71 9.51
N ALA A 215 -0.58 2.18 10.45
CA ALA A 215 0.70 2.82 10.15
C ALA A 215 1.70 1.88 9.46
N PHE A 216 1.70 0.58 9.81
CA PHE A 216 2.51 -0.41 9.11
C PHE A 216 1.92 -0.80 7.76
N PHE A 217 0.61 -0.98 7.71
CA PHE A 217 -0.08 -1.41 6.49
C PHE A 217 0.08 -0.39 5.36
N THR A 218 -0.12 0.91 5.66
CA THR A 218 -0.09 1.97 4.64
C THR A 218 1.26 2.07 3.92
N LEU A 219 2.37 1.78 4.61
CA LEU A 219 3.71 1.91 4.04
C LEU A 219 4.19 0.65 3.29
N SER A 220 3.44 -0.45 3.36
CA SER A 220 3.79 -1.73 2.72
C SER A 220 5.23 -2.19 3.01
N THR A 221 5.75 -1.88 4.22
CA THR A 221 7.11 -2.25 4.64
C THR A 221 7.20 -3.71 5.07
N GLY A 222 8.38 -4.30 4.99
CA GLY A 222 8.67 -5.67 5.44
C GLY A 222 8.78 -6.72 4.34
N MET A 223 8.25 -6.47 3.15
CA MET A 223 8.36 -7.41 2.01
C MET A 223 9.28 -6.90 0.88
N GLY A 224 10.15 -5.90 1.18
CA GLY A 224 11.08 -5.35 0.21
C GLY A 224 10.45 -4.40 -0.81
N GLY A 225 9.18 -4.01 -0.63
CA GLY A 225 8.46 -3.11 -1.53
C GLY A 225 9.16 -1.77 -1.70
N MET A 226 9.67 -1.23 -0.61
CA MET A 226 10.43 0.03 -0.63
C MET A 226 11.93 -0.18 -0.85
N ALA A 227 12.47 -1.36 -0.52
CA ALA A 227 13.88 -1.68 -0.75
C ALA A 227 14.23 -1.68 -2.24
N ILE A 228 13.32 -2.11 -3.13
CA ILE A 228 13.56 -2.06 -4.58
C ILE A 228 13.81 -0.62 -5.03
N PHE A 229 13.02 0.34 -4.57
CA PHE A 229 13.19 1.76 -4.91
C PHE A 229 14.45 2.33 -4.27
N GLY A 230 14.76 1.94 -3.03
CA GLY A 230 16.05 2.24 -2.40
C GLY A 230 17.24 1.78 -3.24
N SER A 231 17.12 0.64 -3.92
CA SER A 231 18.19 0.15 -4.82
C SER A 231 18.34 0.93 -6.14
N TYR A 232 17.37 1.78 -6.47
CA TYR A 232 17.37 2.61 -7.69
C TYR A 232 17.80 4.06 -7.45
N ILE A 233 17.96 4.48 -6.17
CA ILE A 233 18.39 5.84 -5.81
C ILE A 233 19.91 5.93 -5.61
N GLY A 234 20.47 7.09 -5.98
CA GLY A 234 21.87 7.42 -5.73
C GLY A 234 22.15 7.80 -4.27
N LYS A 235 23.37 8.31 -4.04
CA LYS A 235 23.85 8.68 -2.69
C LYS A 235 23.89 10.20 -2.44
N GLU A 236 23.22 10.99 -3.28
CA GLU A 236 23.20 12.46 -3.21
C GLU A 236 22.40 12.96 -1.99
N HIS A 237 21.38 12.20 -1.57
CA HIS A 237 20.48 12.55 -0.48
C HIS A 237 20.47 11.49 0.62
N SER A 238 20.32 11.95 1.88
CA SER A 238 20.13 11.08 3.04
C SER A 238 18.73 10.49 3.04
N LEU A 239 18.60 9.23 3.49
CA LEU A 239 17.34 8.48 3.38
C LEU A 239 16.27 8.92 4.36
N MET A 240 16.64 9.54 5.48
CA MET A 240 15.67 10.08 6.44
C MET A 240 14.77 11.15 5.80
N GLY A 241 15.37 12.08 5.04
CA GLY A 241 14.60 13.10 4.33
C GLY A 241 13.68 12.51 3.25
N GLU A 242 14.18 11.52 2.51
CA GLU A 242 13.38 10.84 1.49
C GLU A 242 12.19 10.08 2.09
N ALA A 243 12.39 9.38 3.21
CA ALA A 243 11.32 8.70 3.92
C ALA A 243 10.24 9.67 4.40
N ILE A 244 10.64 10.82 4.95
CA ILE A 244 9.70 11.86 5.38
C ILE A 244 8.86 12.39 4.20
N HIS A 245 9.46 12.63 3.04
CA HIS A 245 8.71 13.08 1.85
C HIS A 245 7.68 12.04 1.41
N VAL A 246 8.05 10.77 1.37
CA VAL A 246 7.14 9.68 0.98
C VAL A 246 5.98 9.57 1.97
N ILE A 247 6.27 9.55 3.28
CA ILE A 247 5.24 9.48 4.33
C ILE A 247 4.33 10.71 4.33
N THR A 248 4.88 11.90 4.07
CA THR A 248 4.08 13.13 3.98
C THR A 248 3.07 13.05 2.84
N LEU A 249 3.48 12.53 1.67
CA LEU A 249 2.56 12.34 0.53
C LEU A 249 1.52 11.26 0.83
N ASP A 250 1.92 10.13 1.41
CA ASP A 250 1.01 9.06 1.82
C ASP A 250 -0.05 9.56 2.82
N THR A 251 0.42 10.27 3.86
CA THR A 251 -0.45 10.87 4.88
C THR A 251 -1.39 11.93 4.29
N LEU A 252 -0.89 12.77 3.38
CA LEU A 252 -1.72 13.77 2.70
C LEU A 252 -2.86 13.12 1.94
N VAL A 253 -2.59 12.02 1.23
CA VAL A 253 -3.62 11.28 0.48
C VAL A 253 -4.63 10.64 1.44
N ALA A 254 -4.18 9.99 2.52
CA ALA A 254 -5.08 9.43 3.54
C ALA A 254 -5.95 10.53 4.19
N PHE A 255 -5.35 11.67 4.51
CA PHE A 255 -6.05 12.84 5.05
C PHE A 255 -7.11 13.37 4.08
N LEU A 256 -6.76 13.59 2.81
CA LEU A 256 -7.69 14.07 1.79
C LEU A 256 -8.81 13.06 1.51
N ALA A 257 -8.53 11.75 1.58
CA ALA A 257 -9.56 10.73 1.46
C ALA A 257 -10.62 10.86 2.56
N GLY A 258 -10.23 11.13 3.80
CA GLY A 258 -11.16 11.43 4.89
C GLY A 258 -11.98 12.71 4.64
N VAL A 259 -11.34 13.78 4.13
CA VAL A 259 -12.02 15.03 3.75
C VAL A 259 -13.05 14.80 2.62
N ILE A 260 -12.83 13.83 1.74
CA ILE A 260 -13.79 13.46 0.68
C ILE A 260 -14.93 12.63 1.26
N ILE A 261 -14.61 11.61 2.05
CA ILE A 261 -15.54 10.54 2.45
C ILE A 261 -16.45 11.00 3.60
N PHE A 262 -15.91 11.56 4.71
CA PHE A 262 -16.73 11.88 5.87
C PHE A 262 -17.80 12.93 5.58
N PRO A 263 -17.49 14.11 4.98
CA PRO A 263 -18.54 15.07 4.62
C PRO A 263 -19.60 14.46 3.70
N ALA A 264 -19.20 13.62 2.75
CA ALA A 264 -20.13 12.99 1.82
C ALA A 264 -21.04 11.97 2.54
N CYS A 265 -20.49 11.09 3.38
CA CYS A 265 -21.28 10.13 4.15
C CYS A 265 -22.28 10.83 5.09
N PHE A 266 -21.85 11.86 5.82
CA PHE A 266 -22.73 12.61 6.72
C PHE A 266 -23.82 13.38 5.96
N THR A 267 -23.50 13.98 4.81
CA THR A 267 -24.49 14.66 3.97
C THR A 267 -25.62 13.76 3.50
N PHE A 268 -25.31 12.50 3.18
CA PHE A 268 -26.28 11.53 2.64
C PHE A 268 -26.76 10.52 3.70
N ASN A 269 -26.42 10.69 4.99
CA ASN A 269 -26.75 9.79 6.09
C ASN A 269 -26.36 8.33 5.82
N LEU A 270 -25.16 8.12 5.30
CA LEU A 270 -24.60 6.81 5.00
C LEU A 270 -23.50 6.45 6.02
N GLU A 271 -23.51 5.20 6.48
CA GLU A 271 -22.47 4.70 7.37
C GLU A 271 -21.15 4.48 6.63
N VAL A 272 -20.05 4.68 7.36
CA VAL A 272 -18.70 4.37 6.87
C VAL A 272 -18.47 2.86 7.06
N ASN A 273 -18.86 2.07 6.05
CA ASN A 273 -18.76 0.62 6.05
C ASN A 273 -17.32 0.11 6.01
N ALA A 274 -17.13 -1.15 6.42
CA ALA A 274 -15.82 -1.81 6.40
C ALA A 274 -15.43 -2.31 5.00
N GLY A 275 -14.14 -2.31 4.74
CA GLY A 275 -13.55 -2.97 3.58
C GLY A 275 -13.98 -2.38 2.23
N PRO A 276 -14.03 -3.21 1.18
CA PRO A 276 -14.36 -2.77 -0.16
C PRO A 276 -15.73 -2.11 -0.31
N SER A 277 -16.72 -2.48 0.51
CA SER A 277 -18.07 -1.91 0.44
C SER A 277 -18.10 -0.39 0.72
N LEU A 278 -17.14 0.16 1.44
CA LEU A 278 -17.03 1.62 1.57
C LEU A 278 -16.89 2.30 0.21
N LEU A 279 -16.08 1.75 -0.68
CA LEU A 279 -15.88 2.33 -2.01
C LEU A 279 -17.00 1.98 -2.98
N PHE A 280 -17.38 0.70 -3.02
CA PHE A 280 -18.19 0.14 -4.10
C PHE A 280 -19.70 0.22 -3.82
N ASP A 281 -20.11 0.25 -2.55
CA ASP A 281 -21.50 0.46 -2.17
C ASP A 281 -21.73 1.87 -1.63
N THR A 282 -21.05 2.30 -0.56
CA THR A 282 -21.30 3.58 0.10
C THR A 282 -20.97 4.75 -0.80
N MET A 283 -19.75 4.85 -1.34
CA MET A 283 -19.37 5.98 -2.19
C MET A 283 -20.10 5.96 -3.54
N ALA A 284 -20.40 4.77 -4.09
CA ALA A 284 -21.25 4.70 -5.28
C ALA A 284 -22.66 5.23 -5.00
N ALA A 285 -23.26 4.92 -3.85
CA ALA A 285 -24.55 5.46 -3.44
C ALA A 285 -24.50 6.98 -3.22
N VAL A 286 -23.43 7.52 -2.63
CA VAL A 286 -23.21 8.97 -2.50
C VAL A 286 -23.30 9.65 -3.87
N PHE A 287 -22.53 9.16 -4.85
CA PHE A 287 -22.50 9.76 -6.18
C PHE A 287 -23.81 9.56 -6.95
N ASN A 288 -24.54 8.46 -6.72
CA ASN A 288 -25.85 8.26 -7.34
C ASN A 288 -26.92 9.23 -6.83
N ASN A 289 -26.81 9.70 -5.58
CA ASN A 289 -27.74 10.65 -4.97
C ASN A 289 -27.30 12.12 -5.11
N MET A 290 -26.10 12.36 -5.65
CA MET A 290 -25.51 13.69 -5.78
C MET A 290 -25.83 14.35 -7.11
N SER A 291 -26.08 15.66 -7.12
CA SER A 291 -26.16 16.43 -8.38
C SER A 291 -24.82 16.38 -9.12
N GLY A 292 -24.86 16.01 -10.41
CA GLY A 292 -23.64 15.82 -11.19
C GLY A 292 -22.83 14.56 -10.81
N GLY A 293 -23.43 13.62 -10.07
CA GLY A 293 -22.76 12.44 -9.52
C GLY A 293 -22.07 11.54 -10.54
N ARG A 294 -22.54 11.52 -11.81
CA ARG A 294 -21.83 10.86 -12.90
C ARG A 294 -20.40 11.42 -13.08
N ILE A 295 -20.26 12.75 -13.06
CA ILE A 295 -18.96 13.42 -13.24
C ILE A 295 -18.10 13.18 -12.00
N TRP A 296 -18.62 13.49 -10.81
CA TRP A 296 -17.87 13.35 -9.56
C TRP A 296 -17.49 11.91 -9.25
N GLY A 297 -18.41 10.96 -9.50
CA GLY A 297 -18.11 9.54 -9.37
C GLY A 297 -17.06 9.05 -10.37
N SER A 298 -17.12 9.53 -11.64
CA SER A 298 -16.08 9.20 -12.62
C SER A 298 -14.72 9.74 -12.19
N LEU A 299 -14.62 10.97 -11.68
CA LEU A 299 -13.37 11.55 -11.18
C LEU A 299 -12.86 10.82 -9.94
N PHE A 300 -13.76 10.43 -9.02
CA PHE A 300 -13.42 9.65 -7.84
C PHE A 300 -12.85 8.28 -8.22
N PHE A 301 -13.53 7.52 -9.05
CA PHE A 301 -13.03 6.21 -9.47
C PHE A 301 -11.81 6.31 -10.38
N LEU A 302 -11.63 7.40 -11.14
CA LEU A 302 -10.39 7.65 -11.89
C LEU A 302 -9.19 7.84 -10.96
N PHE A 303 -9.35 8.68 -9.91
CA PHE A 303 -8.27 8.82 -8.94
C PHE A 303 -7.97 7.49 -8.23
N MET A 304 -9.01 6.70 -7.93
CA MET A 304 -8.86 5.36 -7.35
C MET A 304 -8.12 4.39 -8.29
N VAL A 305 -8.38 4.45 -9.60
CA VAL A 305 -7.61 3.70 -10.61
C VAL A 305 -6.13 4.07 -10.53
N PHE A 306 -5.81 5.35 -10.41
CA PHE A 306 -4.42 5.78 -10.30
C PHE A 306 -3.77 5.31 -9.00
N ALA A 307 -4.47 5.40 -7.88
CA ALA A 307 -3.99 4.91 -6.59
C ALA A 307 -3.75 3.38 -6.60
N ALA A 308 -4.72 2.60 -7.06
CA ALA A 308 -4.59 1.15 -7.12
C ALA A 308 -3.51 0.71 -8.12
N MET A 309 -3.49 1.31 -9.32
CA MET A 309 -2.54 0.94 -10.37
C MET A 309 -1.10 1.32 -10.01
N SER A 310 -0.85 2.43 -9.30
CA SER A 310 0.51 2.80 -8.87
C SER A 310 1.09 1.78 -7.89
N THR A 311 0.29 1.25 -6.97
CA THR A 311 0.68 0.14 -6.09
C THR A 311 0.93 -1.15 -6.88
N VAL A 312 0.02 -1.52 -7.79
CA VAL A 312 0.20 -2.69 -8.67
C VAL A 312 1.50 -2.60 -9.46
N LEU A 313 1.79 -1.44 -10.06
CA LEU A 313 3.03 -1.22 -10.81
C LEU A 313 4.27 -1.36 -9.92
N GLY A 314 4.25 -0.77 -8.72
CA GLY A 314 5.38 -0.84 -7.78
C GLY A 314 5.68 -2.27 -7.32
N VAL A 315 4.65 -3.02 -6.93
CA VAL A 315 4.80 -4.40 -6.46
C VAL A 315 5.12 -5.37 -7.60
N CYS A 316 4.52 -5.20 -8.77
CA CYS A 316 4.85 -5.99 -9.95
C CYS A 316 6.28 -5.73 -10.45
N GLU A 317 6.79 -4.48 -10.36
CA GLU A 317 8.20 -4.20 -10.62
C GLU A 317 9.11 -4.94 -9.64
N ASN A 318 8.72 -5.02 -8.37
CA ASN A 318 9.47 -5.76 -7.37
C ASN A 318 9.56 -7.26 -7.72
N ILE A 319 8.43 -7.89 -8.08
CA ILE A 319 8.40 -9.27 -8.57
C ILE A 319 9.27 -9.44 -9.82
N LEU A 320 9.08 -8.56 -10.80
CA LEU A 320 9.82 -8.60 -12.06
C LEU A 320 11.33 -8.47 -11.85
N ALA A 321 11.76 -7.54 -10.99
CA ALA A 321 13.18 -7.34 -10.69
C ALA A 321 13.80 -8.55 -10.00
N MET A 322 13.09 -9.17 -9.04
CA MET A 322 13.54 -10.39 -8.36
C MET A 322 13.68 -11.56 -9.33
N ILE A 323 12.68 -11.81 -10.17
CA ILE A 323 12.70 -12.91 -11.15
C ILE A 323 13.75 -12.67 -12.23
N ARG A 324 13.92 -11.44 -12.72
CA ARG A 324 14.95 -11.10 -13.70
C ARG A 324 16.36 -11.30 -13.15
N GLU A 325 16.60 -10.92 -11.91
CA GLU A 325 17.90 -11.10 -11.26
C GLU A 325 18.21 -12.59 -11.01
N LEU A 326 17.19 -13.39 -10.71
CA LEU A 326 17.31 -14.85 -10.53
C LEU A 326 17.57 -15.58 -11.85
N THR A 327 16.89 -15.19 -12.93
CA THR A 327 16.86 -15.96 -14.20
C THR A 327 17.72 -15.37 -15.31
N GLY A 328 18.13 -14.10 -15.19
CA GLY A 328 18.82 -13.38 -16.26
C GLY A 328 17.92 -12.94 -17.43
N TRP A 329 16.60 -13.06 -17.33
CA TRP A 329 15.68 -12.74 -18.43
C TRP A 329 15.63 -11.24 -18.75
N SER A 330 15.35 -10.95 -20.04
CA SER A 330 15.06 -9.58 -20.48
C SER A 330 13.76 -9.05 -19.86
N ARG A 331 13.55 -7.73 -19.78
CA ARG A 331 12.32 -7.13 -19.26
C ARG A 331 11.07 -7.63 -19.97
N PRO A 332 10.99 -7.65 -21.34
CA PRO A 332 9.79 -8.12 -22.01
C PRO A 332 9.47 -9.59 -21.69
N LYS A 333 10.47 -10.47 -21.71
CA LYS A 333 10.27 -11.89 -21.36
C LYS A 333 9.83 -12.06 -19.92
N GLY A 334 10.51 -11.39 -18.99
CA GLY A 334 10.15 -11.41 -17.57
C GLY A 334 8.73 -10.86 -17.33
N SER A 335 8.35 -9.77 -18.00
CA SER A 335 7.01 -9.19 -17.88
C SER A 335 5.92 -10.16 -18.34
N VAL A 336 6.09 -10.85 -19.46
CA VAL A 336 5.11 -11.84 -19.93
C VAL A 336 4.97 -13.00 -18.94
N VAL A 337 6.08 -13.55 -18.47
CA VAL A 337 6.04 -14.72 -17.58
C VAL A 337 5.49 -14.34 -16.19
N CYS A 338 5.97 -13.23 -15.61
CA CYS A 338 5.48 -12.76 -14.32
C CYS A 338 3.99 -12.34 -14.41
N GLY A 339 3.59 -11.68 -15.50
CA GLY A 339 2.20 -11.29 -15.73
C GLY A 339 1.28 -12.50 -15.83
N THR A 340 1.69 -13.53 -16.58
CA THR A 340 0.94 -14.80 -16.66
C THR A 340 0.85 -15.47 -15.29
N GLY A 341 1.95 -15.53 -14.52
CA GLY A 341 1.95 -16.13 -13.18
C GLY A 341 1.04 -15.38 -12.21
N VAL A 342 1.11 -14.06 -12.19
CA VAL A 342 0.22 -13.22 -11.35
C VAL A 342 -1.24 -13.39 -11.78
N PHE A 343 -1.53 -13.36 -13.07
CA PHE A 343 -2.88 -13.58 -13.59
C PHE A 343 -3.46 -14.93 -13.13
N LEU A 344 -2.72 -16.02 -13.34
CA LEU A 344 -3.19 -17.36 -12.97
C LEU A 344 -3.42 -17.50 -11.47
N LEU A 345 -2.54 -16.93 -10.64
CA LEU A 345 -2.72 -16.98 -9.19
C LEU A 345 -3.91 -16.12 -8.75
N ALA A 346 -4.08 -14.92 -9.32
CA ALA A 346 -5.17 -14.02 -8.99
C ALA A 346 -6.55 -14.53 -9.44
N LEU A 347 -6.61 -15.52 -10.34
CA LEU A 347 -7.87 -16.21 -10.66
C LEU A 347 -8.49 -16.89 -9.42
N THR A 348 -7.70 -17.30 -8.44
CA THR A 348 -8.24 -17.83 -7.17
C THR A 348 -9.15 -16.81 -6.50
N THR A 349 -8.72 -15.56 -6.40
CA THR A 349 -9.53 -14.47 -5.83
C THR A 349 -10.65 -14.04 -6.77
N ALA A 350 -10.38 -13.88 -8.07
CA ALA A 350 -11.37 -13.42 -9.06
C ALA A 350 -12.56 -14.38 -9.19
N LEU A 351 -12.33 -15.67 -9.07
CA LEU A 351 -13.36 -16.71 -9.13
C LEU A 351 -13.85 -17.16 -7.75
N GLY A 352 -13.21 -16.72 -6.69
CA GLY A 352 -13.49 -17.13 -5.31
C GLY A 352 -14.86 -16.72 -4.79
N PHE A 353 -15.47 -15.69 -5.39
CA PHE A 353 -16.82 -15.23 -5.06
C PHE A 353 -17.93 -15.94 -5.87
N SER A 354 -17.57 -16.82 -6.80
CA SER A 354 -18.54 -17.39 -7.74
C SER A 354 -18.41 -18.91 -7.92
N VAL A 355 -17.35 -19.38 -8.59
CA VAL A 355 -17.21 -20.79 -8.98
C VAL A 355 -16.12 -21.53 -8.21
N PHE A 356 -15.20 -20.81 -7.57
CA PHE A 356 -14.07 -21.40 -6.85
C PHE A 356 -14.14 -21.07 -5.36
N HIS A 357 -15.24 -21.50 -4.73
CA HIS A 357 -15.50 -21.23 -3.32
C HIS A 357 -14.42 -21.81 -2.42
N PHE A 358 -13.94 -21.01 -1.47
CA PHE A 358 -13.01 -21.39 -0.43
C PHE A 358 -13.25 -20.53 0.80
N GLN A 359 -13.48 -21.16 1.92
CA GLN A 359 -13.74 -20.52 3.22
C GLN A 359 -12.62 -20.91 4.20
N PRO A 360 -11.50 -20.15 4.19
CA PRO A 360 -10.31 -20.56 4.92
C PRO A 360 -10.42 -20.45 6.44
N PHE A 361 -11.26 -19.55 6.96
CA PHE A 361 -11.27 -19.22 8.39
C PHE A 361 -12.65 -19.36 9.02
N ALA A 362 -13.67 -18.69 8.47
CA ALA A 362 -15.03 -18.67 8.96
C ALA A 362 -16.01 -18.66 7.79
N GLU A 363 -17.28 -18.92 8.07
CA GLU A 363 -18.35 -18.80 7.08
C GLU A 363 -18.38 -17.39 6.49
N GLY A 364 -18.46 -17.29 5.17
CA GLY A 364 -18.43 -16.02 4.42
C GLY A 364 -17.04 -15.50 4.08
N THR A 365 -15.95 -16.11 4.59
CA THR A 365 -14.58 -15.75 4.16
C THR A 365 -14.27 -16.34 2.77
N THR A 366 -13.29 -15.75 2.09
CA THR A 366 -12.97 -16.07 0.69
C THR A 366 -11.46 -16.16 0.45
N TRP A 367 -11.06 -16.42 -0.80
CA TRP A 367 -9.66 -16.34 -1.22
C TRP A 367 -9.03 -14.96 -0.99
N LEU A 368 -9.81 -13.88 -1.06
CA LEU A 368 -9.32 -12.53 -0.75
C LEU A 368 -8.86 -12.45 0.71
N ASP A 369 -9.69 -12.94 1.64
CA ASP A 369 -9.40 -12.95 3.06
C ASP A 369 -8.17 -13.82 3.37
N PHE A 370 -8.01 -14.94 2.67
CA PHE A 370 -6.85 -15.82 2.80
C PHE A 370 -5.55 -15.11 2.39
N TRP A 371 -5.52 -14.50 1.21
CA TRP A 371 -4.33 -13.80 0.74
C TRP A 371 -4.02 -12.55 1.57
N ASP A 372 -5.05 -11.79 1.95
CA ASP A 372 -4.86 -10.62 2.83
C ASP A 372 -4.33 -11.04 4.21
N PHE A 373 -4.82 -12.14 4.79
CA PHE A 373 -4.30 -12.68 6.03
C PHE A 373 -2.81 -13.03 5.92
N ILE A 374 -2.41 -13.72 4.86
CA ILE A 374 -1.00 -14.05 4.63
C ILE A 374 -0.15 -12.79 4.58
N VAL A 375 -0.57 -11.78 3.84
CA VAL A 375 0.20 -10.55 3.66
C VAL A 375 0.11 -9.65 4.89
N SER A 376 -1.08 -9.23 5.27
CA SER A 376 -1.29 -8.16 6.26
C SER A 376 -1.03 -8.63 7.69
N ASN A 377 -1.42 -9.87 8.02
CA ASN A 377 -1.28 -10.39 9.38
C ASN A 377 0.05 -11.12 9.60
N ASN A 378 0.73 -11.58 8.54
CA ASN A 378 1.96 -12.35 8.71
C ASN A 378 3.18 -11.67 8.03
N ILE A 379 3.14 -11.49 6.70
CA ILE A 379 4.34 -11.11 5.94
C ILE A 379 4.79 -9.69 6.28
N LEU A 380 3.90 -8.72 6.32
CA LEU A 380 4.27 -7.33 6.63
C LEU A 380 4.86 -7.18 8.04
N PRO A 381 4.22 -7.66 9.13
CA PRO A 381 4.78 -7.51 10.46
C PRO A 381 6.04 -8.35 10.67
N LEU A 382 6.06 -9.63 10.27
CA LEU A 382 7.24 -10.48 10.42
C LEU A 382 8.42 -9.98 9.58
N GLY A 383 8.18 -9.56 8.34
CA GLY A 383 9.21 -9.00 7.47
C GLY A 383 9.78 -7.70 8.01
N SER A 384 8.95 -6.80 8.56
CA SER A 384 9.41 -5.57 9.22
C SER A 384 10.21 -5.86 10.48
N LEU A 385 9.82 -6.88 11.27
CA LEU A 385 10.57 -7.33 12.42
C LEU A 385 11.96 -7.87 12.02
N ILE A 386 11.99 -8.75 11.02
CA ILE A 386 13.23 -9.31 10.46
C ILE A 386 14.15 -8.20 9.96
N LEU A 387 13.60 -7.25 9.22
CA LEU A 387 14.35 -6.10 8.71
C LEU A 387 14.97 -5.26 9.82
N ALA A 388 14.21 -4.94 10.87
CA ALA A 388 14.69 -4.18 12.01
C ALA A 388 15.79 -4.94 12.78
N LEU A 389 15.60 -6.24 12.99
CA LEU A 389 16.61 -7.10 13.63
C LEU A 389 17.89 -7.20 12.79
N PHE A 390 17.78 -7.37 11.48
CA PHE A 390 18.92 -7.45 10.58
C PHE A 390 19.72 -6.15 10.51
N CYS A 391 19.04 -5.02 10.34
CA CYS A 391 19.71 -3.72 10.18
C CYS A 391 20.31 -3.16 11.48
N CYS A 392 19.71 -3.45 12.65
CA CYS A 392 20.08 -2.77 13.89
C CYS A 392 20.92 -3.61 14.86
N ASN A 393 21.04 -4.93 14.65
CA ASN A 393 21.72 -5.81 15.59
C ASN A 393 23.06 -6.33 15.06
N LYS A 394 23.96 -6.68 15.98
CA LYS A 394 25.31 -7.17 15.66
C LYS A 394 25.33 -8.51 14.91
N PHE A 395 24.27 -9.32 15.05
CA PHE A 395 24.10 -10.59 14.37
C PHE A 395 23.47 -10.46 12.96
N GLY A 396 23.27 -9.26 12.48
CA GLY A 396 22.88 -8.95 11.10
C GLY A 396 23.89 -8.01 10.45
N TRP A 397 23.39 -7.13 9.58
CA TRP A 397 24.18 -6.08 8.92
C TRP A 397 24.75 -5.10 9.94
N GLY A 398 23.95 -4.71 10.92
CA GLY A 398 24.35 -3.95 12.10
C GLY A 398 24.14 -2.45 11.99
N TRP A 399 23.94 -1.82 13.18
CA TRP A 399 23.64 -0.40 13.33
C TRP A 399 24.65 0.53 12.66
N ASP A 400 25.95 0.23 12.78
CA ASP A 400 27.01 1.12 12.29
C ASP A 400 27.01 1.19 10.76
N ASN A 401 26.74 0.07 10.09
CA ASN A 401 26.57 0.02 8.64
C ASN A 401 25.27 0.73 8.21
N PHE A 402 24.17 0.49 8.93
CA PHE A 402 22.88 1.11 8.68
C PHE A 402 22.97 2.64 8.77
N ILE A 403 23.51 3.17 9.89
CA ILE A 403 23.58 4.64 10.10
C ILE A 403 24.51 5.31 9.09
N LYS A 404 25.60 4.65 8.72
CA LYS A 404 26.52 5.14 7.70
C LYS A 404 25.82 5.26 6.35
N GLU A 405 25.07 4.23 5.95
CA GLU A 405 24.35 4.23 4.69
C GLU A 405 23.19 5.23 4.69
N SER A 406 22.32 5.21 5.71
CA SER A 406 21.16 6.09 5.80
C SER A 406 21.52 7.57 5.79
N ASN A 407 22.67 7.92 6.39
CA ASN A 407 23.16 9.29 6.53
C ASN A 407 24.08 9.75 5.39
N THR A 408 24.33 8.88 4.40
CA THR A 408 25.10 9.27 3.21
C THR A 408 24.29 10.25 2.35
N GLY A 409 24.94 11.33 1.94
CA GLY A 409 24.32 12.41 1.15
C GLY A 409 23.84 13.60 1.98
N LYS A 410 23.22 14.57 1.31
CA LYS A 410 22.70 15.81 1.92
C LYS A 410 21.29 15.61 2.47
N GLY A 411 20.92 16.32 3.52
CA GLY A 411 19.58 16.35 4.09
C GLY A 411 19.50 15.89 5.55
N LEU A 412 18.30 15.57 6.01
CA LEU A 412 18.03 15.13 7.38
C LEU A 412 18.68 13.76 7.64
N LYS A 413 19.33 13.64 8.80
CA LYS A 413 20.11 12.45 9.16
C LYS A 413 19.49 11.74 10.37
N VAL A 414 19.59 10.42 10.38
CA VAL A 414 19.30 9.61 11.57
C VAL A 414 20.28 9.97 12.65
N GLN A 415 19.79 10.38 13.82
CA GLN A 415 20.61 10.80 14.94
C GLN A 415 20.97 9.60 15.82
N SER A 416 22.14 9.66 16.47
CA SER A 416 22.64 8.55 17.34
C SER A 416 21.71 8.24 18.51
N TRP A 417 21.00 9.23 19.05
CA TRP A 417 20.04 9.05 20.14
C TRP A 417 18.78 8.24 19.72
N MET A 418 18.52 8.13 18.42
CA MET A 418 17.41 7.32 17.88
C MET A 418 17.73 5.80 17.90
N LYS A 419 18.96 5.40 18.18
CA LYS A 419 19.36 3.98 18.22
C LYS A 419 18.46 3.09 19.07
N PRO A 420 18.04 3.47 20.30
CA PRO A 420 17.11 2.67 21.08
C PRO A 420 15.74 2.49 20.38
N LEU A 421 15.25 3.52 19.69
CA LEU A 421 13.99 3.46 18.92
C LEU A 421 14.06 2.36 17.85
N PHE A 422 15.08 2.39 17.01
CA PHE A 422 15.23 1.42 15.91
C PHE A 422 15.55 0.00 16.40
N ARG A 423 16.37 -0.11 17.48
CA ARG A 423 16.90 -1.40 17.92
C ARG A 423 15.98 -2.16 18.86
N PHE A 424 15.20 -1.45 19.69
CA PHE A 424 14.37 -2.04 20.74
C PHE A 424 12.89 -1.69 20.59
N VAL A 425 12.55 -0.39 20.55
CA VAL A 425 11.14 0.04 20.55
C VAL A 425 10.41 -0.48 19.32
N LEU A 426 10.97 -0.25 18.13
CA LEU A 426 10.37 -0.68 16.88
C LEU A 426 10.15 -2.21 16.81
N PRO A 427 11.17 -3.09 17.06
CA PRO A 427 10.95 -4.54 17.06
C PRO A 427 9.96 -5.02 18.12
N ILE A 428 9.99 -4.44 19.34
CA ILE A 428 9.08 -4.82 20.43
C ILE A 428 7.63 -4.49 20.03
N ILE A 429 7.40 -3.29 19.51
CA ILE A 429 6.05 -2.87 19.08
C ILE A 429 5.56 -3.76 17.92
N ILE A 430 6.41 -4.04 16.93
CA ILE A 430 6.02 -4.92 15.82
C ILE A 430 5.67 -6.32 16.33
N ALA A 431 6.48 -6.90 17.22
CA ALA A 431 6.23 -8.21 17.81
C ALA A 431 4.91 -8.20 18.61
N PHE A 432 4.65 -7.14 19.39
CA PHE A 432 3.39 -6.96 20.12
C PHE A 432 2.19 -6.92 19.15
N ILE A 433 2.26 -6.11 18.10
CA ILE A 433 1.20 -5.99 17.09
C ILE A 433 0.93 -7.35 16.42
N TYR A 434 1.98 -8.08 16.09
CA TYR A 434 1.86 -9.40 15.47
C TYR A 434 1.17 -10.40 16.42
N ILE A 435 1.65 -10.51 17.66
CA ILE A 435 1.08 -11.43 18.66
C ILE A 435 -0.38 -11.06 18.96
N TYR A 436 -0.67 -9.77 19.17
CA TYR A 436 -2.02 -9.29 19.42
C TYR A 436 -2.94 -9.56 18.22
N GLY A 437 -2.50 -9.25 17.01
CA GLY A 437 -3.27 -9.51 15.78
C GLY A 437 -3.60 -10.99 15.60
N MET A 438 -2.64 -11.88 15.90
CA MET A 438 -2.88 -13.33 15.83
C MET A 438 -3.80 -13.84 16.95
N SER A 439 -3.73 -13.25 18.16
CA SER A 439 -4.58 -13.65 19.30
C SER A 439 -6.05 -13.18 19.16
N THR A 440 -6.26 -12.07 18.46
CA THR A 440 -7.59 -11.50 18.23
C THR A 440 -8.18 -11.88 16.87
N PHE A 441 -7.44 -12.61 16.05
CA PHE A 441 -7.92 -13.06 14.75
C PHE A 441 -9.06 -14.09 14.93
N ASN A 442 -10.15 -13.87 14.20
CA ASN A 442 -11.29 -14.80 14.24
C ASN A 442 -11.01 -16.02 13.35
N TRP A 443 -10.66 -17.16 14.00
CA TRP A 443 -10.36 -18.42 13.33
C TRP A 443 -11.61 -19.28 13.02
N ARG A 444 -12.83 -18.81 13.41
CA ARG A 444 -14.08 -19.58 13.26
C ARG A 444 -15.23 -18.69 12.79
#